data_6b8e18f655b1a1b0a45b3206c15ced85
#
_entry.id   6b8e18f655b1a1b0a45b3206c15ced85
#
_cell.length_a   1.000
_cell.length_b   1.000
_cell.length_c   1.000
_cell.angle_alpha   90.00
_cell.angle_beta   90.00
_cell.angle_gamma   90.00
#
_symmetry.space_group_name_H-M   'P 1'
#
loop_
_entity.id
_entity.type
_entity.pdbx_description
1 polymer ?
#
loop_
_entity_poly.entity_id
_entity_poly.type
_entity_poly.pdbx_seq_one_letter_code
_entity_poly.pdbx_strand_id
1 'polypeptide(L)'
;MNVYEEAHNLATAIKESGEYKKFDQARKSIDQDPQLKEMVKQMESIQMEMQLSQARGEQINPQLMSQLQSISAMLMTKPEAAGYIQSMTRFSVMMKDVYDILMDAIGVNMPGM
;
A
#
# COMPACT_ATOMS: atom_id res chain seq x y z
N MET A 1 9.85 -21.25 -21.65
CA MET A 1 9.40 -20.39 -20.55
C MET A 1 8.63 -19.20 -21.11
N ASN A 2 7.42 -18.98 -20.65
CA ASN A 2 6.57 -17.91 -21.17
C ASN A 2 6.46 -16.82 -20.10
N VAL A 3 6.72 -15.57 -20.48
CA VAL A 3 6.72 -14.43 -19.57
C VAL A 3 5.36 -14.28 -18.86
N TYR A 4 4.29 -14.45 -19.61
CA TYR A 4 2.94 -14.29 -19.04
C TYR A 4 2.59 -15.41 -18.07
N GLU A 5 2.98 -16.64 -18.36
CA GLU A 5 2.78 -17.77 -17.46
C GLU A 5 3.54 -17.55 -16.14
N GLU A 6 4.78 -17.10 -16.24
CA GLU A 6 5.60 -16.82 -15.07
C GLU A 6 5.03 -15.64 -14.27
N ALA A 7 4.48 -14.63 -14.95
CA ALA A 7 3.80 -13.53 -14.25
C ALA A 7 2.59 -14.03 -13.49
N HIS A 8 1.79 -14.93 -14.06
CA HIS A 8 0.65 -15.53 -13.37
C HIS A 8 1.09 -16.41 -12.20
N ASN A 9 2.18 -17.15 -12.35
CA ASN A 9 2.75 -17.94 -11.26
C ASN A 9 3.21 -17.04 -10.13
N LEU A 10 3.84 -15.92 -10.44
CA LEU A 10 4.25 -14.94 -9.44
C LEU A 10 3.04 -14.35 -8.72
N ALA A 11 2.00 -14.00 -9.47
CA ALA A 11 0.76 -13.48 -8.88
C ALA A 11 0.16 -14.48 -7.90
N THR A 12 0.14 -15.76 -8.26
CA THR A 12 -0.35 -16.83 -7.38
C THR A 12 0.51 -16.93 -6.12
N ALA A 13 1.83 -16.89 -6.28
CA ALA A 13 2.76 -16.93 -5.15
C ALA A 13 2.54 -15.75 -4.19
N ILE A 14 2.30 -14.56 -4.74
CA ILE A 14 2.00 -13.37 -3.94
C ILE A 14 0.71 -13.57 -3.15
N LYS A 15 -0.34 -14.05 -3.79
CA LYS A 15 -1.63 -14.29 -3.13
C LYS A 15 -1.54 -15.37 -2.05
N GLU A 16 -0.63 -16.31 -2.19
CA GLU A 16 -0.44 -17.37 -1.21
C GLU A 16 0.55 -17.00 -0.10
N SER A 17 1.21 -15.85 -0.22
CA SER A 17 2.18 -15.40 0.78
C SER A 17 1.50 -15.04 2.10
N GLY A 18 2.24 -15.17 3.20
CA GLY A 18 1.77 -14.77 4.52
C GLY A 18 1.47 -13.29 4.59
N GLU A 19 2.30 -12.48 3.92
CA GLU A 19 2.13 -11.02 3.86
C GLU A 19 0.80 -10.64 3.22
N TYR A 20 0.47 -11.25 2.09
CA TYR A 20 -0.81 -10.98 1.42
C TYR A 20 -2.00 -11.45 2.26
N LYS A 21 -1.92 -12.65 2.83
CA LYS A 21 -3.02 -13.20 3.61
C LYS A 21 -3.33 -12.36 4.83
N LYS A 22 -2.31 -11.87 5.52
CA LYS A 22 -2.49 -10.97 6.66
C LYS A 22 -3.09 -9.64 6.24
N PHE A 23 -2.61 -9.08 5.16
CA PHE A 23 -3.15 -7.83 4.60
C PHE A 23 -4.61 -8.00 4.20
N ASP A 24 -4.94 -9.06 3.49
CA ASP A 24 -6.31 -9.34 3.03
C ASP A 24 -7.26 -9.53 4.21
N GLN A 25 -6.83 -10.27 5.22
CA GLN A 25 -7.61 -10.50 6.43
C GLN A 25 -7.85 -9.20 7.20
N ALA A 26 -6.82 -8.37 7.33
CA ALA A 26 -6.93 -7.08 8.01
C ALA A 26 -7.87 -6.14 7.25
N ARG A 27 -7.78 -6.13 5.91
CA ARG A 27 -8.66 -5.34 5.07
C ARG A 27 -10.13 -5.73 5.25
N LYS A 28 -10.40 -7.03 5.32
CA LYS A 28 -11.77 -7.53 5.54
C LYS A 28 -12.30 -7.12 6.90
N SER A 29 -11.46 -7.10 7.92
CA SER A 29 -11.84 -6.62 9.25
C SER A 29 -12.21 -5.14 9.24
N ILE A 30 -11.44 -4.32 8.51
CA ILE A 30 -11.73 -2.90 8.35
C ILE A 30 -13.06 -2.70 7.64
N ASP A 31 -13.34 -3.50 6.60
CA ASP A 31 -14.57 -3.37 5.81
C ASP A 31 -15.82 -3.65 6.63
N GLN A 32 -15.72 -4.36 7.74
CA GLN A 32 -16.86 -4.64 8.61
C GLN A 32 -17.23 -3.45 9.51
N ASP A 33 -16.35 -2.48 9.65
CA ASP A 33 -16.60 -1.26 10.43
C ASP A 33 -16.70 -0.06 9.48
N PRO A 34 -17.92 0.46 9.21
CA PRO A 34 -18.08 1.54 8.25
C PRO A 34 -17.31 2.81 8.59
N GLN A 35 -17.15 3.12 9.87
CA GLN A 35 -16.42 4.30 10.32
C GLN A 35 -14.92 4.14 10.03
N LEU A 36 -14.34 2.99 10.37
CA LEU A 36 -12.94 2.70 10.08
C LEU A 36 -12.69 2.66 8.59
N LYS A 37 -13.59 2.04 7.83
CA LYS A 37 -13.49 1.97 6.37
C LYS A 37 -13.40 3.36 5.76
N GLU A 38 -14.25 4.27 6.20
CA GLU A 38 -14.25 5.64 5.70
C GLU A 38 -12.96 6.36 6.04
N MET A 39 -12.46 6.20 7.27
CA MET A 39 -11.21 6.83 7.71
C MET A 39 -10.02 6.32 6.91
N VAL A 40 -9.97 5.01 6.65
CA VAL A 40 -8.89 4.40 5.84
C VAL A 40 -8.94 4.93 4.41
N LYS A 41 -10.14 5.05 3.84
CA LYS A 41 -10.31 5.62 2.50
C LYS A 41 -9.81 7.06 2.43
N GLN A 42 -10.11 7.87 3.43
CA GLN A 42 -9.64 9.25 3.49
C GLN A 42 -8.13 9.30 3.57
N MET A 43 -7.52 8.44 4.38
CA MET A 43 -6.06 8.36 4.49
C MET A 43 -5.43 8.01 3.15
N GLU A 44 -5.97 6.98 2.48
CA GLU A 44 -5.46 6.54 1.19
C GLU A 44 -5.60 7.62 0.11
N SER A 45 -6.72 8.34 0.10
CA SER A 45 -6.94 9.46 -0.82
C SER A 45 -5.92 10.57 -0.62
N ILE A 46 -5.64 10.94 0.64
CA ILE A 46 -4.66 11.97 0.96
C ILE A 46 -3.27 11.53 0.51
N GLN A 47 -2.90 10.28 0.80
CA GLN A 47 -1.60 9.74 0.38
C GLN A 47 -1.44 9.76 -1.12
N MET A 48 -2.47 9.38 -1.87
CA MET A 48 -2.46 9.40 -3.32
C MET A 48 -2.29 10.83 -3.86
N GLU A 49 -3.01 11.79 -3.27
CA GLU A 49 -2.93 13.19 -3.66
C GLU A 49 -1.53 13.74 -3.43
N MET A 50 -0.90 13.37 -2.29
CA MET A 50 0.47 13.77 -1.99
C MET A 50 1.45 13.17 -2.99
N GLN A 51 1.27 11.89 -3.37
CA GLN A 51 2.12 11.26 -4.38
C GLN A 51 2.00 11.92 -5.73
N LEU A 52 0.79 12.28 -6.14
CA LEU A 52 0.56 12.98 -7.40
C LEU A 52 1.20 14.37 -7.41
N SER A 53 1.11 15.09 -6.29
CA SER A 53 1.76 16.40 -6.15
C SER A 53 3.28 16.29 -6.29
N GLN A 54 3.87 15.28 -5.64
CA GLN A 54 5.31 15.03 -5.76
C GLN A 54 5.72 14.69 -7.19
N ALA A 55 4.91 13.88 -7.87
CA ALA A 55 5.18 13.50 -9.26
C ALA A 55 5.14 14.70 -10.20
N ARG A 56 4.36 15.74 -9.88
CA ARG A 56 4.27 16.98 -10.65
C ARG A 56 5.34 18.00 -10.25
N GLY A 57 6.18 17.67 -9.26
CA GLY A 57 7.18 18.61 -8.75
C GLY A 57 6.61 19.71 -7.88
N GLU A 58 5.37 19.59 -7.44
CA GLU A 58 4.73 20.55 -6.55
C GLU A 58 5.13 20.32 -5.10
N GLN A 59 5.07 21.36 -4.29
CA GLN A 59 5.27 21.23 -2.85
C GLN A 59 4.05 20.56 -2.22
N ILE A 60 4.31 19.77 -1.17
CA ILE A 60 3.24 19.12 -0.42
C ILE A 60 2.43 20.18 0.31
N ASN A 61 1.11 20.14 0.16
CA ASN A 61 0.20 21.04 0.85
C ASN A 61 0.24 20.77 2.37
N PRO A 62 0.58 21.80 3.19
CA PRO A 62 0.62 21.60 4.64
C PRO A 62 -0.70 21.14 5.25
N GLN A 63 -1.83 21.54 4.66
CA GLN A 63 -3.15 21.10 5.13
C GLN A 63 -3.35 19.62 4.94
N LEU A 64 -2.92 19.06 3.80
CA LEU A 64 -2.99 17.62 3.55
C LEU A 64 -2.13 16.86 4.54
N MET A 65 -0.93 17.35 4.82
CA MET A 65 -0.05 16.75 5.80
C MET A 65 -0.67 16.73 7.19
N SER A 66 -1.27 17.85 7.59
CA SER A 66 -1.96 17.96 8.87
C SER A 66 -3.13 17.01 8.97
N GLN A 67 -3.94 16.91 7.90
CA GLN A 67 -5.06 15.96 7.84
C GLN A 67 -4.59 14.52 7.93
N LEU A 68 -3.51 14.19 7.22
CA LEU A 68 -2.95 12.84 7.26
C LEU A 68 -2.48 12.48 8.67
N GLN A 69 -1.79 13.39 9.34
CA GLN A 69 -1.33 13.18 10.71
C GLN A 69 -2.49 12.96 11.67
N SER A 70 -3.55 13.76 11.55
CA SER A 70 -4.74 13.65 12.40
C SER A 70 -5.44 12.31 12.20
N ILE A 71 -5.66 11.92 10.95
CA ILE A 71 -6.33 10.66 10.63
C ILE A 71 -5.47 9.48 11.10
N SER A 72 -4.17 9.52 10.85
CA SER A 72 -3.26 8.47 11.28
C SER A 72 -3.25 8.31 12.80
N ALA A 73 -3.23 9.41 13.53
CA ALA A 73 -3.27 9.38 14.99
C ALA A 73 -4.57 8.76 15.50
N MET A 74 -5.71 9.09 14.89
CA MET A 74 -7.00 8.50 15.25
C MET A 74 -7.06 7.01 14.93
N LEU A 75 -6.54 6.62 13.76
CA LEU A 75 -6.51 5.20 13.35
C LEU A 75 -5.63 4.37 14.27
N MET A 76 -4.50 4.91 14.71
CA MET A 76 -3.58 4.18 15.57
C MET A 76 -4.15 3.90 16.97
N THR A 77 -5.26 4.54 17.35
CA THR A 77 -5.96 4.20 18.59
C THR A 77 -6.84 2.96 18.46
N LYS A 78 -7.06 2.47 17.24
CA LYS A 78 -7.89 1.29 16.95
C LYS A 78 -6.99 0.11 16.59
N PRO A 79 -7.06 -1.01 17.32
CA PRO A 79 -6.21 -2.18 17.03
C PRO A 79 -6.35 -2.72 15.61
N GLU A 80 -7.59 -2.74 15.08
CA GLU A 80 -7.85 -3.22 13.72
C GLU A 80 -7.16 -2.36 12.68
N ALA A 81 -7.18 -1.05 12.86
CA ALA A 81 -6.54 -0.11 11.94
C ALA A 81 -5.02 -0.20 12.03
N ALA A 82 -4.48 -0.30 13.23
CA ALA A 82 -3.04 -0.47 13.43
C ALA A 82 -2.55 -1.76 12.76
N GLY A 83 -3.30 -2.85 12.92
CA GLY A 83 -2.99 -4.12 12.28
C GLY A 83 -3.04 -4.04 10.77
N TYR A 84 -4.02 -3.31 10.24
CA TYR A 84 -4.14 -3.08 8.79
C TYR A 84 -2.93 -2.32 8.25
N ILE A 85 -2.55 -1.23 8.92
CA ILE A 85 -1.41 -0.42 8.48
C ILE A 85 -0.11 -1.24 8.51
N GLN A 86 0.10 -2.01 9.57
CA GLN A 86 1.25 -2.90 9.68
C GLN A 86 1.30 -3.93 8.55
N SER A 87 0.17 -4.58 8.29
CA SER A 87 0.06 -5.60 7.24
C SER A 87 0.28 -4.99 5.86
N MET A 88 -0.27 -3.81 5.62
CA MET A 88 -0.10 -3.08 4.37
C MET A 88 1.37 -2.71 4.15
N THR A 89 2.05 -2.25 5.19
CA THR A 89 3.46 -1.91 5.12
C THR A 89 4.31 -3.12 4.76
N ARG A 90 4.08 -4.25 5.43
CA ARG A 90 4.81 -5.49 5.15
C ARG A 90 4.56 -5.99 3.72
N PHE A 91 3.29 -5.93 3.29
CA PHE A 91 2.95 -6.30 1.92
C PHE A 91 3.63 -5.39 0.91
N SER A 92 3.66 -4.10 1.17
CA SER A 92 4.30 -3.11 0.30
C SER A 92 5.81 -3.33 0.20
N VAL A 93 6.47 -3.69 1.30
CA VAL A 93 7.90 -4.01 1.29
C VAL A 93 8.17 -5.24 0.43
N MET A 94 7.35 -6.29 0.57
CA MET A 94 7.47 -7.48 -0.27
C MET A 94 7.32 -7.13 -1.75
N MET A 95 6.31 -6.33 -2.10
CA MET A 95 6.08 -5.92 -3.48
C MET A 95 7.22 -5.08 -4.02
N LYS A 96 7.80 -4.20 -3.19
CA LYS A 96 8.98 -3.45 -3.57
C LYS A 96 10.16 -4.37 -3.84
N ASP A 97 10.36 -5.37 -3.01
CA ASP A 97 11.44 -6.35 -3.20
C ASP A 97 11.26 -7.13 -4.50
N VAL A 98 10.02 -7.54 -4.81
CA VAL A 98 9.71 -8.22 -6.08
C VAL A 98 10.01 -7.30 -7.27
N TYR A 99 9.57 -6.05 -7.18
CA TYR A 99 9.84 -5.06 -8.22
C TYR A 99 11.35 -4.88 -8.43
N ASP A 100 12.11 -4.74 -7.35
CA ASP A 100 13.56 -4.56 -7.41
C ASP A 100 14.24 -5.76 -8.06
N ILE A 101 13.78 -6.98 -7.75
CA ILE A 101 14.31 -8.20 -8.37
C ILE A 101 14.11 -8.16 -9.88
N LEU A 102 12.92 -7.77 -10.32
CA LEU A 102 12.60 -7.69 -11.75
C LEU A 102 13.44 -6.63 -12.46
N MET A 103 13.56 -5.46 -11.83
CA MET A 103 14.31 -4.34 -12.43
C MET A 103 15.81 -4.63 -12.46
N ASP A 104 16.35 -5.27 -11.43
CA ASP A 104 17.75 -5.66 -11.40
C ASP A 104 18.06 -6.67 -12.51
N ALA A 105 17.14 -7.59 -12.76
CA ALA A 105 17.33 -8.62 -13.79
C ALA A 105 17.45 -8.03 -15.20
N ILE A 106 16.69 -6.98 -15.48
CA ILE A 106 16.71 -6.35 -16.81
C ILE A 106 17.66 -5.15 -16.88
N GLY A 107 18.22 -4.73 -15.74
CA GLY A 107 19.18 -3.63 -15.71
C GLY A 107 18.61 -2.26 -16.03
N VAL A 108 17.29 -2.11 -15.93
CA VAL A 108 16.59 -0.85 -16.23
C VAL A 108 15.79 -0.42 -15.01
N ASN A 109 15.87 0.86 -14.69
CA ASN A 109 15.04 1.45 -13.65
C ASN A 109 13.97 2.29 -14.34
N MET A 110 12.73 1.80 -14.33
CA MET A 110 11.63 2.44 -15.04
C MET A 110 10.87 3.39 -14.10
N PRO A 111 10.86 4.69 -14.42
CA PRO A 111 10.16 5.66 -13.58
C PRO A 111 8.64 5.43 -13.59
N GLY A 112 8.02 5.68 -12.45
CA GLY A 112 6.57 5.60 -12.32
C GLY A 112 6.00 4.22 -12.07
N MET A 113 6.85 3.25 -11.87
CA MET A 113 6.43 1.87 -11.54
C MET A 113 6.65 1.55 -10.09
#